data_fcc094a7e84c502b039eec3980e8df4b
#
_entry.id   fcc094a7e84c502b039eec3980e8df4b
#
_cell.length_a   1.000
_cell.length_b   1.000
_cell.length_c   1.000
_cell.angle_alpha   90.00
_cell.angle_beta   90.00
_cell.angle_gamma   90.00
#
_symmetry.space_group_name_H-M   'P 1'
#
loop_
_entity.id
_entity.type
_entity.pdbx_description
1 polymer ?
#
loop_
_entity_poly.entity_id
_entity_poly.type
_entity_poly.pdbx_seq_one_letter_code
_entity_poly.pdbx_strand_id
1 'polypeptide(L)'
;MAKDKLTPVIKLKSLTKRYGIGDAEQVALDGIDLTINKGEFIAIMGPSGCGKTTLLNILGLLDRPDEGTYHLGSKSVTNISSSRSAKIRNEKIGFVFQSFNLIPRLNVVENVALPLTYTGKSRIKSLEIASKTLEKFYLNEREYYMPHQLSGGQTQRVAIARALVNNPSIILADEPTGNLDSKASHIIMEELAAIHKQGNTIIMVTHNPDMTTYADRIITMIDGQIDSDTKDIKKDIQLKKEEKLDSKTESSIIEKPKKTESKPKTIESEDTKSDKKATSKPKSDKTVLNEPKESDSSVDKTKKSQKDLNETSNEKTNSTGKGQK
;
A
#
# COMPACT_ATOMS: atom_id res chain seq x y z
N MET A 1 -16.84 9.05 32.31
CA MET A 1 -15.79 8.71 31.34
C MET A 1 -15.34 10.00 30.69
N ALA A 2 -14.11 10.44 30.92
CA ALA A 2 -13.56 11.65 30.31
C ALA A 2 -13.51 11.43 28.80
N LYS A 3 -14.12 12.35 28.03
CA LYS A 3 -13.93 12.42 26.58
C LYS A 3 -12.43 12.59 26.35
N ASP A 4 -11.74 11.55 25.86
CA ASP A 4 -10.37 11.65 25.39
C ASP A 4 -10.31 12.85 24.44
N LYS A 5 -9.59 13.90 24.87
CA LYS A 5 -9.33 15.06 24.01
C LYS A 5 -8.57 14.54 22.80
N LEU A 6 -9.24 14.47 21.66
CA LEU A 6 -8.63 14.14 20.38
C LEU A 6 -7.41 15.05 20.18
N THR A 7 -6.22 14.45 20.18
CA THR A 7 -4.96 15.19 20.07
C THR A 7 -4.58 15.26 18.60
N PRO A 8 -4.56 16.45 17.98
CA PRO A 8 -4.17 16.59 16.59
C PRO A 8 -2.73 16.11 16.37
N VAL A 9 -2.56 15.19 15.42
CA VAL A 9 -1.24 14.73 14.95
C VAL A 9 -0.82 15.47 13.70
N ILE A 10 -1.77 15.88 12.87
CA ILE A 10 -1.58 16.73 11.68
C ILE A 10 -2.57 17.89 11.75
N LYS A 11 -2.08 19.10 11.44
CA LYS A 11 -2.92 20.26 11.23
C LYS A 11 -2.38 21.07 10.06
N LEU A 12 -3.19 21.18 9.02
CA LEU A 12 -2.97 22.01 7.85
C LEU A 12 -3.89 23.23 7.93
N LYS A 13 -3.42 24.39 7.50
CA LYS A 13 -4.23 25.59 7.40
C LYS A 13 -3.89 26.32 6.11
N SER A 14 -4.89 26.52 5.25
CA SER A 14 -4.84 27.19 3.95
C SER A 14 -3.65 26.74 3.11
N LEU A 15 -3.43 25.41 3.06
CA LEU A 15 -2.25 24.84 2.44
C LEU A 15 -2.41 24.79 0.92
N THR A 16 -1.51 25.46 0.19
CA THR A 16 -1.52 25.58 -1.27
C THR A 16 -0.24 25.02 -1.85
N LYS A 17 -0.36 24.36 -3.01
CA LYS A 17 0.77 23.83 -3.78
C LYS A 17 0.56 24.07 -5.26
N ARG A 18 1.57 24.63 -5.90
CA ARG A 18 1.61 24.89 -7.35
C ARG A 18 2.79 24.18 -7.98
N TYR A 19 2.63 23.77 -9.22
CA TYR A 19 3.69 23.24 -10.06
C TYR A 19 3.75 24.00 -11.38
N GLY A 20 4.92 24.08 -11.99
CA GLY A 20 5.15 24.85 -13.21
C GLY A 20 5.65 26.27 -12.94
N ILE A 21 5.81 27.05 -14.00
CA ILE A 21 6.31 28.45 -13.97
C ILE A 21 5.53 29.26 -15.01
N GLY A 22 5.12 30.47 -14.65
CA GLY A 22 4.40 31.38 -15.54
C GLY A 22 3.08 30.82 -16.05
N ASP A 23 2.81 30.92 -17.35
CA ASP A 23 1.54 30.51 -17.96
C ASP A 23 1.27 28.99 -17.87
N ALA A 24 2.27 28.19 -17.51
CA ALA A 24 2.14 26.76 -17.30
C ALA A 24 1.95 26.38 -15.80
N GLU A 25 1.69 27.35 -14.93
CA GLU A 25 1.44 27.10 -13.52
C GLU A 25 0.11 26.34 -13.32
N GLN A 26 0.18 25.22 -12.59
CA GLN A 26 -0.96 24.41 -12.23
C GLN A 26 -1.11 24.34 -10.71
N VAL A 27 -2.26 24.71 -10.20
CA VAL A 27 -2.61 24.57 -8.78
C VAL A 27 -2.97 23.11 -8.49
N ALA A 28 -2.13 22.42 -7.74
CA ALA A 28 -2.35 21.04 -7.35
C ALA A 28 -3.08 20.90 -6.02
N LEU A 29 -2.90 21.87 -5.10
CA LEU A 29 -3.67 22.00 -3.87
C LEU A 29 -4.04 23.45 -3.68
N ASP A 30 -5.28 23.73 -3.34
CA ASP A 30 -5.84 25.08 -3.22
C ASP A 30 -6.50 25.28 -1.85
N GLY A 31 -5.74 25.86 -0.92
CA GLY A 31 -6.23 26.29 0.38
C GLY A 31 -6.71 25.16 1.31
N ILE A 32 -6.05 24.00 1.33
CA ILE A 32 -6.46 22.85 2.14
C ILE A 32 -6.41 23.15 3.65
N ASP A 33 -7.56 23.04 4.30
CA ASP A 33 -7.71 23.02 5.75
C ASP A 33 -8.03 21.58 6.20
N LEU A 34 -7.11 20.96 6.99
CA LEU A 34 -7.29 19.58 7.44
C LEU A 34 -6.70 19.38 8.83
N THR A 35 -7.47 18.73 9.70
CA THR A 35 -7.00 18.28 11.02
C THR A 35 -7.19 16.78 11.14
N ILE A 36 -6.10 16.06 11.46
CA ILE A 36 -6.08 14.61 11.67
C ILE A 36 -5.65 14.36 13.11
N ASN A 37 -6.42 13.56 13.84
CA ASN A 37 -6.11 13.21 15.21
C ASN A 37 -5.32 11.92 15.31
N LYS A 38 -4.61 11.75 16.44
CA LYS A 38 -3.90 10.53 16.72
C LYS A 38 -4.86 9.34 16.77
N GLY A 39 -4.50 8.25 16.11
CA GLY A 39 -5.28 7.02 16.07
C GLY A 39 -6.50 7.07 15.14
N GLU A 40 -6.59 8.01 14.18
CA GLU A 40 -7.59 7.97 13.10
C GLU A 40 -7.07 7.12 11.93
N PHE A 41 -7.95 6.35 11.31
CA PHE A 41 -7.72 5.75 10.00
C PHE A 41 -8.53 6.51 8.94
N ILE A 42 -7.85 7.22 8.08
CA ILE A 42 -8.45 8.11 7.08
C ILE A 42 -8.20 7.57 5.68
N ALA A 43 -9.24 7.53 4.87
CA ALA A 43 -9.15 7.30 3.43
C ALA A 43 -9.34 8.63 2.69
N ILE A 44 -8.41 8.98 1.80
CA ILE A 44 -8.50 10.12 0.90
C ILE A 44 -8.86 9.60 -0.49
N MET A 45 -9.98 10.05 -1.02
CA MET A 45 -10.51 9.66 -2.31
C MET A 45 -10.63 10.84 -3.27
N GLY A 46 -10.86 10.55 -4.54
CA GLY A 46 -11.14 11.54 -5.58
C GLY A 46 -10.64 11.08 -6.95
N PRO A 47 -10.98 11.79 -8.02
CA PRO A 47 -10.55 11.46 -9.39
C PRO A 47 -9.03 11.52 -9.54
N SER A 48 -8.52 10.95 -10.64
CA SER A 48 -7.10 11.08 -10.97
C SER A 48 -6.75 12.55 -11.21
N GLY A 49 -5.58 12.97 -10.72
CA GLY A 49 -5.12 14.36 -10.89
C GLY A 49 -5.67 15.37 -9.87
N CYS A 50 -6.62 15.03 -8.98
CA CYS A 50 -7.20 15.98 -8.03
C CYS A 50 -6.30 16.36 -6.82
N GLY A 51 -5.00 16.02 -6.84
CA GLY A 51 -4.05 16.46 -5.80
C GLY A 51 -3.78 15.48 -4.66
N LYS A 52 -4.36 14.27 -4.61
CA LYS A 52 -4.20 13.29 -3.50
C LYS A 52 -2.73 12.94 -3.22
N THR A 53 -1.98 12.55 -4.24
CA THR A 53 -0.56 12.19 -4.11
C THR A 53 0.28 13.41 -3.73
N THR A 54 -0.07 14.60 -4.22
CA THR A 54 0.56 15.87 -3.80
C THR A 54 0.35 16.12 -2.31
N LEU A 55 -0.90 15.97 -1.83
CA LEU A 55 -1.21 16.10 -0.41
C LEU A 55 -0.43 15.07 0.42
N LEU A 56 -0.40 13.80 -0.02
CA LEU A 56 0.34 12.74 0.66
C LEU A 56 1.85 13.04 0.72
N ASN A 57 2.44 13.57 -0.37
CA ASN A 57 3.85 13.95 -0.42
C ASN A 57 4.18 15.08 0.55
N ILE A 58 3.29 16.07 0.69
CA ILE A 58 3.48 17.16 1.66
C ILE A 58 3.33 16.63 3.09
N LEU A 59 2.30 15.82 3.37
CA LEU A 59 2.13 15.16 4.67
C LEU A 59 3.34 14.32 5.04
N GLY A 60 3.95 13.69 4.03
CA GLY A 60 5.15 12.89 4.15
C GLY A 60 6.45 13.67 4.24
N LEU A 61 6.44 14.99 4.16
CA LEU A 61 7.63 15.84 4.11
C LEU A 61 8.55 15.48 2.92
N LEU A 62 8.00 14.94 1.83
CA LEU A 62 8.69 14.68 0.57
C LEU A 62 8.68 15.92 -0.31
N ASP A 63 7.62 16.73 -0.19
CA ASP A 63 7.48 18.04 -0.84
C ASP A 63 7.10 19.11 0.18
N ARG A 64 7.13 20.38 -0.24
CA ARG A 64 6.80 21.54 0.58
C ARG A 64 5.61 22.28 0.00
N PRO A 65 4.72 22.80 0.84
CA PRO A 65 3.70 23.72 0.38
C PRO A 65 4.34 25.04 -0.05
N ASP A 66 3.68 25.74 -0.96
CA ASP A 66 4.09 27.10 -1.37
C ASP A 66 3.48 28.13 -0.43
N GLU A 67 2.24 27.89 0.07
CA GLU A 67 1.55 28.75 1.03
C GLU A 67 0.90 27.92 2.13
N GLY A 68 0.47 28.61 3.20
CA GLY A 68 -0.21 27.99 4.34
C GLY A 68 0.74 27.47 5.40
N THR A 69 0.19 26.68 6.35
CA THR A 69 0.97 26.13 7.47
C THR A 69 0.70 24.63 7.65
N TYR A 70 1.77 23.92 7.99
CA TYR A 70 1.71 22.51 8.35
C TYR A 70 2.32 22.29 9.75
N HIS A 71 1.53 21.73 10.66
CA HIS A 71 1.96 21.31 11.99
C HIS A 71 1.88 19.80 12.13
N LEU A 72 2.98 19.19 12.57
CA LEU A 72 3.08 17.78 12.92
C LEU A 72 3.16 17.67 14.46
N GLY A 73 2.07 17.23 15.08
CA GLY A 73 1.86 17.39 16.51
C GLY A 73 1.88 18.88 16.91
N SER A 74 2.66 19.22 17.94
CA SER A 74 2.82 20.60 18.39
C SER A 74 3.86 21.43 17.61
N LYS A 75 4.54 20.83 16.62
CA LYS A 75 5.66 21.50 15.91
C LYS A 75 5.27 21.93 14.52
N SER A 76 5.56 23.19 14.17
CA SER A 76 5.49 23.63 12.77
C SER A 76 6.58 22.96 11.94
N VAL A 77 6.21 22.43 10.79
CA VAL A 77 7.12 21.77 9.83
C VAL A 77 7.08 22.44 8.45
N THR A 78 6.41 23.59 8.31
CA THR A 78 6.26 24.30 7.03
C THR A 78 7.61 24.70 6.45
N ASN A 79 8.44 25.39 7.25
CA ASN A 79 9.71 26.00 6.79
C ASN A 79 10.91 25.39 7.51
N ILE A 80 11.09 24.07 7.40
CA ILE A 80 12.23 23.37 7.98
C ILE A 80 13.27 23.00 6.92
N SER A 81 14.54 22.87 7.33
CA SER A 81 15.60 22.44 6.42
C SER A 81 15.38 21.01 5.91
N SER A 82 15.89 20.68 4.74
CA SER A 82 15.79 19.35 4.15
C SER A 82 16.35 18.25 5.06
N SER A 83 17.44 18.52 5.78
CA SER A 83 18.01 17.59 6.76
C SER A 83 17.04 17.33 7.91
N ARG A 84 16.37 18.37 8.43
CA ARG A 84 15.38 18.23 9.50
C ARG A 84 14.13 17.52 9.02
N SER A 85 13.66 17.81 7.78
CA SER A 85 12.56 17.06 7.15
C SER A 85 12.88 15.57 7.06
N ALA A 86 14.08 15.21 6.56
CA ALA A 86 14.51 13.83 6.44
C ALA A 86 14.56 13.11 7.81
N LYS A 87 15.05 13.78 8.85
CA LYS A 87 15.07 13.23 10.21
C LYS A 87 13.66 13.00 10.74
N ILE A 88 12.77 13.99 10.66
CA ILE A 88 11.39 13.86 11.13
C ILE A 88 10.66 12.77 10.36
N ARG A 89 10.82 12.72 9.02
CA ARG A 89 10.23 11.68 8.16
C ARG A 89 10.66 10.29 8.63
N ASN A 90 11.95 10.06 8.82
CA ASN A 90 12.48 8.77 9.26
C ASN A 90 11.99 8.35 10.66
N GLU A 91 11.78 9.31 11.57
CA GLU A 91 11.39 9.05 12.97
C GLU A 91 9.87 8.92 13.15
N LYS A 92 9.06 9.65 12.37
CA LYS A 92 7.64 9.86 12.63
C LYS A 92 6.70 9.33 11.56
N ILE A 93 7.20 9.05 10.36
CA ILE A 93 6.36 8.74 9.20
C ILE A 93 6.84 7.43 8.58
N GLY A 94 5.93 6.48 8.44
CA GLY A 94 6.12 5.27 7.64
C GLY A 94 5.42 5.41 6.30
N PHE A 95 6.08 4.99 5.22
CA PHE A 95 5.51 5.02 3.86
C PHE A 95 5.24 3.62 3.34
N VAL A 96 4.05 3.43 2.80
CA VAL A 96 3.62 2.25 2.04
C VAL A 96 3.21 2.72 0.64
N PHE A 97 3.91 2.28 -0.40
CA PHE A 97 3.69 2.72 -1.78
C PHE A 97 2.99 1.64 -2.60
N GLN A 98 2.27 2.03 -3.62
CA GLN A 98 1.63 1.16 -4.59
C GLN A 98 2.65 0.21 -5.26
N SER A 99 3.79 0.73 -5.70
CA SER A 99 4.85 -0.03 -6.36
C SER A 99 5.87 -0.65 -5.38
N PHE A 100 5.47 -0.80 -4.09
CA PHE A 100 6.30 -1.38 -3.02
C PHE A 100 7.60 -0.60 -2.73
N ASN A 101 8.28 -0.10 -3.73
CA ASN A 101 9.54 0.67 -3.68
C ASN A 101 10.62 -0.03 -2.84
N LEU A 102 10.73 -1.36 -2.98
CA LEU A 102 11.84 -2.11 -2.40
C LEU A 102 13.10 -1.92 -3.25
N ILE A 103 14.24 -1.91 -2.60
CA ILE A 103 15.54 -1.85 -3.29
C ILE A 103 15.87 -3.24 -3.83
N PRO A 104 15.94 -3.45 -5.16
CA PRO A 104 16.06 -4.79 -5.75
C PRO A 104 17.35 -5.54 -5.39
N ARG A 105 18.43 -4.80 -5.09
CA ARG A 105 19.75 -5.34 -4.72
C ARG A 105 19.89 -5.70 -3.24
N LEU A 106 18.90 -5.37 -2.43
CA LEU A 106 18.84 -5.70 -1.01
C LEU A 106 17.85 -6.85 -0.81
N ASN A 107 18.17 -7.77 0.09
CA ASN A 107 17.22 -8.79 0.50
C ASN A 107 16.11 -8.21 1.40
N VAL A 108 15.16 -9.05 1.80
CA VAL A 108 13.98 -8.64 2.57
C VAL A 108 14.36 -7.98 3.89
N VAL A 109 15.21 -8.63 4.71
CA VAL A 109 15.60 -8.08 6.01
C VAL A 109 16.41 -6.79 5.87
N GLU A 110 17.24 -6.66 4.86
CA GLU A 110 17.99 -5.44 4.57
C GLU A 110 17.08 -4.29 4.12
N ASN A 111 16.05 -4.56 3.30
CA ASN A 111 15.04 -3.57 2.94
C ASN A 111 14.31 -3.03 4.17
N VAL A 112 13.90 -3.92 5.09
CA VAL A 112 13.22 -3.51 6.34
C VAL A 112 14.18 -2.79 7.28
N ALA A 113 15.46 -3.18 7.33
CA ALA A 113 16.46 -2.54 8.18
C ALA A 113 16.89 -1.14 7.70
N LEU A 114 16.65 -0.81 6.43
CA LEU A 114 17.16 0.43 5.81
C LEU A 114 16.82 1.71 6.59
N PRO A 115 15.58 1.96 7.06
CA PRO A 115 15.28 3.16 7.83
C PRO A 115 16.05 3.25 9.16
N LEU A 116 16.42 2.12 9.75
CA LEU A 116 17.17 2.07 11.01
C LEU A 116 18.62 2.53 10.84
N THR A 117 19.21 2.39 9.64
CA THR A 117 20.58 2.83 9.36
C THR A 117 20.73 4.35 9.54
N TYR A 118 19.67 5.12 9.29
CA TYR A 118 19.64 6.57 9.47
C TYR A 118 19.43 7.01 10.94
N THR A 119 19.20 6.07 11.86
CA THR A 119 19.04 6.36 13.30
C THR A 119 20.34 6.20 14.09
N GLY A 120 21.47 5.90 13.44
CA GLY A 120 22.76 5.70 14.07
C GLY A 120 22.93 4.33 14.76
N LYS A 121 21.99 3.39 14.54
CA LYS A 121 22.13 2.01 15.04
C LYS A 121 23.17 1.23 14.24
N SER A 122 23.87 0.31 14.88
CA SER A 122 24.78 -0.59 14.17
C SER A 122 24.01 -1.49 13.19
N ARG A 123 24.69 -1.97 12.14
CA ARG A 123 24.09 -2.87 11.14
C ARG A 123 23.49 -4.12 11.80
N ILE A 124 24.23 -4.75 12.72
CA ILE A 124 23.78 -5.96 13.42
C ILE A 124 22.47 -5.68 14.18
N LYS A 125 22.41 -4.58 14.93
CA LYS A 125 21.20 -4.21 15.67
C LYS A 125 20.02 -3.86 14.77
N SER A 126 20.29 -3.23 13.63
CA SER A 126 19.25 -2.90 12.63
C SER A 126 18.66 -4.17 12.01
N LEU A 127 19.49 -5.15 11.64
CA LEU A 127 19.04 -6.43 11.11
C LEU A 127 18.23 -7.23 12.16
N GLU A 128 18.67 -7.25 13.42
CA GLU A 128 17.93 -7.92 14.51
C GLU A 128 16.52 -7.32 14.69
N ILE A 129 16.40 -5.99 14.68
CA ILE A 129 15.10 -5.31 14.80
C ILE A 129 14.23 -5.59 13.58
N ALA A 130 14.82 -5.58 12.37
CA ALA A 130 14.12 -5.86 11.14
C ALA A 130 13.58 -7.29 11.10
N SER A 131 14.39 -8.28 11.50
CA SER A 131 13.99 -9.70 11.61
C SER A 131 12.79 -9.86 12.57
N LYS A 132 12.85 -9.30 13.78
CA LYS A 132 11.72 -9.28 14.72
C LYS A 132 10.46 -8.59 14.17
N THR A 133 10.64 -7.60 13.27
CA THR A 133 9.52 -6.95 12.63
C THR A 133 8.91 -7.85 11.57
N LEU A 134 9.72 -8.57 10.79
CA LEU A 134 9.28 -9.51 9.77
C LEU A 134 8.51 -10.71 10.35
N GLU A 135 8.86 -11.18 11.55
CA GLU A 135 8.11 -12.23 12.27
C GLU A 135 6.63 -11.86 12.43
N LYS A 136 6.33 -10.57 12.72
CA LYS A 136 4.94 -10.10 12.88
C LYS A 136 4.11 -10.18 11.60
N PHE A 137 4.78 -10.30 10.45
CA PHE A 137 4.18 -10.41 9.12
C PHE A 137 4.32 -11.81 8.51
N TYR A 138 4.77 -12.80 9.32
CA TYR A 138 4.98 -14.19 8.88
C TYR A 138 5.97 -14.30 7.70
N LEU A 139 7.04 -13.49 7.75
CA LEU A 139 8.09 -13.42 6.71
C LEU A 139 9.46 -13.86 7.20
N ASN A 140 9.57 -14.43 8.40
CA ASN A 140 10.82 -14.90 8.99
C ASN A 140 11.57 -15.92 8.10
N GLU A 141 10.86 -16.84 7.46
CA GLU A 141 11.48 -17.83 6.56
C GLU A 141 11.97 -17.24 5.23
N ARG A 142 11.64 -15.98 4.95
CA ARG A 142 11.94 -15.28 3.71
C ARG A 142 12.86 -14.07 3.87
N GLU A 143 13.50 -13.92 5.02
CA GLU A 143 14.35 -12.77 5.36
C GLU A 143 15.48 -12.54 4.36
N TYR A 144 16.03 -13.60 3.81
CA TYR A 144 17.14 -13.55 2.87
C TYR A 144 16.72 -13.63 1.40
N TYR A 145 15.41 -13.68 1.11
CA TYR A 145 14.90 -13.64 -0.25
C TYR A 145 15.11 -12.25 -0.86
N MET A 146 15.33 -12.22 -2.17
CA MET A 146 15.35 -10.98 -2.93
C MET A 146 13.89 -10.57 -3.30
N PRO A 147 13.61 -9.26 -3.49
CA PRO A 147 12.26 -8.81 -3.81
C PRO A 147 11.58 -9.54 -4.98
N HIS A 148 12.33 -9.89 -6.02
CA HIS A 148 11.79 -10.61 -7.19
C HIS A 148 11.38 -12.06 -6.91
N GLN A 149 11.73 -12.63 -5.77
CA GLN A 149 11.39 -14.00 -5.35
C GLN A 149 10.08 -14.05 -4.54
N LEU A 150 9.45 -12.89 -4.30
CA LEU A 150 8.24 -12.76 -3.49
C LEU A 150 7.00 -12.59 -4.37
N SER A 151 5.85 -13.08 -3.87
CA SER A 151 4.56 -12.69 -4.43
C SER A 151 4.24 -11.21 -4.13
N GLY A 152 3.31 -10.60 -4.91
CA GLY A 152 2.92 -9.20 -4.69
C GLY A 152 2.47 -8.91 -3.25
N GLY A 153 1.64 -9.78 -2.67
CA GLY A 153 1.20 -9.63 -1.27
C GLY A 153 2.35 -9.75 -0.26
N GLN A 154 3.32 -10.65 -0.49
CA GLN A 154 4.52 -10.75 0.35
C GLN A 154 5.39 -9.50 0.23
N THR A 155 5.57 -8.99 -0.98
CA THR A 155 6.32 -7.75 -1.24
C THR A 155 5.69 -6.56 -0.53
N GLN A 156 4.35 -6.47 -0.54
CA GLN A 156 3.63 -5.42 0.19
C GLN A 156 3.78 -5.55 1.70
N ARG A 157 3.76 -6.76 2.26
CA ARG A 157 4.05 -6.98 3.69
C ARG A 157 5.46 -6.54 4.07
N VAL A 158 6.45 -6.78 3.22
CA VAL A 158 7.82 -6.25 3.43
C VAL A 158 7.82 -4.73 3.43
N ALA A 159 7.09 -4.08 2.51
CA ALA A 159 6.96 -2.62 2.49
C ALA A 159 6.27 -2.07 3.75
N ILE A 160 5.25 -2.75 4.26
CA ILE A 160 4.57 -2.39 5.52
C ILE A 160 5.53 -2.60 6.71
N ALA A 161 6.23 -3.73 6.78
CA ALA A 161 7.23 -3.99 7.82
C ALA A 161 8.32 -2.90 7.84
N ARG A 162 8.83 -2.49 6.66
CA ARG A 162 9.77 -1.38 6.51
C ARG A 162 9.18 -0.06 7.02
N ALA A 163 7.92 0.22 6.72
CA ALA A 163 7.25 1.43 7.19
C ALA A 163 7.15 1.48 8.72
N LEU A 164 6.99 0.33 9.38
CA LEU A 164 6.76 0.22 10.82
C LEU A 164 8.04 0.10 11.66
N VAL A 165 9.18 -0.21 11.06
CA VAL A 165 10.40 -0.62 11.78
C VAL A 165 10.93 0.43 12.78
N ASN A 166 10.65 1.71 12.53
CA ASN A 166 10.99 2.83 13.44
C ASN A 166 9.86 3.21 14.41
N ASN A 167 8.77 2.45 14.49
CA ASN A 167 7.57 2.77 15.28
C ASN A 167 7.04 4.19 14.98
N PRO A 168 6.66 4.50 13.75
CA PRO A 168 6.23 5.82 13.34
C PRO A 168 4.91 6.21 14.02
N SER A 169 4.66 7.53 14.14
CA SER A 169 3.38 8.06 14.65
C SER A 169 2.27 8.04 13.58
N ILE A 170 2.68 8.02 12.31
CA ILE A 170 1.79 8.13 11.14
C ILE A 170 2.27 7.16 10.08
N ILE A 171 1.33 6.47 9.45
CA ILE A 171 1.55 5.64 8.26
C ILE A 171 0.83 6.32 7.10
N LEU A 172 1.56 6.63 6.05
CA LEU A 172 1.05 7.14 4.78
C LEU A 172 1.05 6.02 3.76
N ALA A 173 -0.11 5.68 3.23
CA ALA A 173 -0.28 4.60 2.27
C ALA A 173 -0.82 5.16 0.94
N ASP A 174 -0.02 5.12 -0.10
CA ASP A 174 -0.40 5.52 -1.45
C ASP A 174 -0.82 4.29 -2.24
N GLU A 175 -2.13 4.13 -2.44
CA GLU A 175 -2.74 3.00 -3.13
C GLU A 175 -2.17 1.63 -2.73
N PRO A 176 -2.20 1.27 -1.44
CA PRO A 176 -1.44 0.13 -0.90
C PRO A 176 -1.86 -1.23 -1.48
N THR A 177 -2.95 -1.29 -2.22
CA THR A 177 -3.51 -2.51 -2.83
C THR A 177 -3.57 -2.45 -4.36
N GLY A 178 -3.11 -1.35 -4.97
CA GLY A 178 -3.29 -1.09 -6.40
C GLY A 178 -2.62 -2.11 -7.35
N ASN A 179 -1.59 -2.82 -6.89
CA ASN A 179 -0.85 -3.83 -7.66
C ASN A 179 -1.12 -5.27 -7.17
N LEU A 180 -2.23 -5.48 -6.45
CA LEU A 180 -2.57 -6.78 -5.86
C LEU A 180 -3.89 -7.31 -6.42
N ASP A 181 -4.05 -8.63 -6.41
CA ASP A 181 -5.35 -9.25 -6.63
C ASP A 181 -6.33 -8.94 -5.48
N SER A 182 -7.62 -9.16 -5.70
CA SER A 182 -8.66 -8.82 -4.72
C SER A 182 -8.46 -9.52 -3.37
N LYS A 183 -8.04 -10.79 -3.38
CA LYS A 183 -7.82 -11.56 -2.14
C LYS A 183 -6.64 -11.02 -1.35
N ALA A 184 -5.51 -10.78 -2.01
CA ALA A 184 -4.35 -10.18 -1.38
C ALA A 184 -4.64 -8.75 -0.88
N SER A 185 -5.44 -7.98 -1.62
CA SER A 185 -5.86 -6.63 -1.24
C SER A 185 -6.59 -6.62 0.11
N HIS A 186 -7.57 -7.49 0.30
CA HIS A 186 -8.30 -7.60 1.57
C HIS A 186 -7.38 -8.00 2.72
N ILE A 187 -6.47 -8.96 2.50
CA ILE A 187 -5.50 -9.38 3.53
C ILE A 187 -4.62 -8.19 3.96
N ILE A 188 -4.10 -7.41 3.01
CA ILE A 188 -3.28 -6.23 3.31
C ILE A 188 -4.09 -5.17 4.07
N MET A 189 -5.35 -4.95 3.70
CA MET A 189 -6.20 -4.00 4.41
C MET A 189 -6.55 -4.46 5.84
N GLU A 190 -6.76 -5.75 6.06
CA GLU A 190 -6.93 -6.32 7.40
C GLU A 190 -5.68 -6.13 8.26
N GLU A 191 -4.48 -6.30 7.69
CA GLU A 191 -3.21 -6.03 8.37
C GLU A 191 -3.08 -4.55 8.74
N LEU A 192 -3.39 -3.63 7.82
CA LEU A 192 -3.41 -2.18 8.12
C LEU A 192 -4.44 -1.85 9.22
N ALA A 193 -5.63 -2.44 9.16
CA ALA A 193 -6.63 -2.28 10.21
C ALA A 193 -6.17 -2.82 11.58
N ALA A 194 -5.44 -3.93 11.60
CA ALA A 194 -4.84 -4.46 12.83
C ALA A 194 -3.77 -3.53 13.40
N ILE A 195 -2.94 -2.91 12.54
CA ILE A 195 -1.94 -1.91 12.92
C ILE A 195 -2.64 -0.65 13.47
N HIS A 196 -3.74 -0.20 12.84
CA HIS A 196 -4.55 0.90 13.33
C HIS A 196 -5.12 0.62 14.72
N LYS A 197 -5.66 -0.57 14.96
CA LYS A 197 -6.18 -0.99 16.29
C LYS A 197 -5.11 -0.95 17.39
N GLN A 198 -3.82 -0.99 17.05
CA GLN A 198 -2.70 -0.81 17.98
C GLN A 198 -2.43 0.67 18.31
N GLY A 199 -3.22 1.60 17.77
CA GLY A 199 -3.13 3.05 18.04
C GLY A 199 -2.34 3.85 17.01
N ASN A 200 -1.97 3.24 15.87
CA ASN A 200 -1.30 3.97 14.79
C ASN A 200 -2.31 4.83 14.01
N THR A 201 -1.88 6.02 13.61
CA THR A 201 -2.64 6.87 12.68
C THR A 201 -2.31 6.45 11.26
N ILE A 202 -3.34 6.18 10.44
CA ILE A 202 -3.17 5.77 9.05
C ILE A 202 -3.88 6.77 8.13
N ILE A 203 -3.18 7.21 7.09
CA ILE A 203 -3.72 8.03 6.02
C ILE A 203 -3.49 7.28 4.73
N MET A 204 -4.56 6.83 4.11
CA MET A 204 -4.54 6.05 2.89
C MET A 204 -5.12 6.87 1.74
N VAL A 205 -4.43 6.93 0.63
CA VAL A 205 -4.97 7.38 -0.66
C VAL A 205 -5.43 6.16 -1.42
N THR A 206 -6.64 6.19 -1.94
CA THR A 206 -7.16 5.12 -2.80
C THR A 206 -8.23 5.65 -3.75
N HIS A 207 -8.34 5.04 -4.92
CA HIS A 207 -9.46 5.25 -5.83
C HIS A 207 -10.50 4.10 -5.75
N ASN A 208 -10.21 3.04 -4.97
CA ASN A 208 -11.11 1.90 -4.79
C ASN A 208 -12.04 2.13 -3.59
N PRO A 209 -13.38 2.26 -3.82
CA PRO A 209 -14.36 2.48 -2.75
C PRO A 209 -14.43 1.32 -1.74
N ASP A 210 -14.19 0.07 -2.18
CA ASP A 210 -14.28 -1.09 -1.28
C ASP A 210 -13.24 -1.02 -0.17
N MET A 211 -12.08 -0.45 -0.46
CA MET A 211 -10.99 -0.31 0.51
C MET A 211 -11.28 0.76 1.57
N THR A 212 -12.22 1.68 1.33
CA THR A 212 -12.58 2.72 2.30
C THR A 212 -13.37 2.18 3.49
N THR A 213 -13.96 0.99 3.38
CA THR A 213 -14.69 0.34 4.47
C THR A 213 -13.83 0.03 5.69
N TYR A 214 -12.50 0.00 5.53
CA TYR A 214 -11.54 -0.18 6.61
C TYR A 214 -11.23 1.11 7.37
N ALA A 215 -11.50 2.27 6.77
CA ALA A 215 -11.25 3.58 7.38
C ALA A 215 -12.37 4.00 8.34
N ASP A 216 -12.05 4.93 9.25
CA ASP A 216 -13.04 5.56 10.16
C ASP A 216 -13.62 6.85 9.56
N ARG A 217 -12.89 7.45 8.59
CA ARG A 217 -13.20 8.75 8.00
C ARG A 217 -12.80 8.76 6.52
N ILE A 218 -13.68 9.28 5.68
CA ILE A 218 -13.39 9.48 4.24
C ILE A 218 -13.32 10.98 3.96
N ILE A 219 -12.26 11.37 3.26
CA ILE A 219 -12.07 12.71 2.72
C ILE A 219 -12.12 12.59 1.20
N THR A 220 -13.03 13.29 0.57
CA THR A 220 -13.11 13.37 -0.90
C THR A 220 -12.45 14.65 -1.37
N MET A 221 -11.56 14.52 -2.35
CA MET A 221 -10.87 15.66 -2.97
C MET A 221 -11.31 15.81 -4.43
N ILE A 222 -11.54 17.06 -4.83
CA ILE A 222 -11.84 17.47 -6.21
C ILE A 222 -11.02 18.73 -6.50
N ASP A 223 -10.34 18.76 -7.63
CA ASP A 223 -9.59 19.92 -8.15
C ASP A 223 -8.73 20.66 -7.11
N GLY A 224 -7.98 19.89 -6.32
CA GLY A 224 -7.07 20.42 -5.31
C GLY A 224 -7.71 20.86 -4.01
N GLN A 225 -9.01 20.70 -3.82
CA GLN A 225 -9.76 21.09 -2.63
C GLN A 225 -10.40 19.88 -1.93
N ILE A 226 -10.78 20.03 -0.66
CA ILE A 226 -11.58 19.06 0.06
C ILE A 226 -13.04 19.36 -0.24
N ASP A 227 -13.70 18.45 -0.95
CA ASP A 227 -15.12 18.51 -1.28
C ASP A 227 -15.99 18.02 -0.12
N SER A 228 -15.63 16.90 0.49
CA SER A 228 -16.36 16.34 1.63
C SER A 228 -15.44 15.67 2.64
N ASP A 229 -15.87 15.66 3.89
CA ASP A 229 -15.17 15.10 5.04
C ASP A 229 -16.18 14.37 5.94
N THR A 230 -16.33 13.07 5.72
CA THR A 230 -17.31 12.22 6.38
C THR A 230 -16.69 11.47 7.54
N LYS A 231 -17.14 11.77 8.76
CA LYS A 231 -16.78 11.03 9.99
C LYS A 231 -17.86 9.98 10.30
N ASP A 232 -17.43 8.87 10.91
CA ASP A 232 -18.34 7.80 11.40
C ASP A 232 -18.96 6.91 10.29
N ILE A 233 -18.21 6.58 9.26
CA ILE A 233 -18.62 5.71 8.14
C ILE A 233 -19.21 4.38 8.61
N LYS A 234 -18.68 3.82 9.70
CA LYS A 234 -19.16 2.53 10.25
C LYS A 234 -20.61 2.61 10.72
N LYS A 235 -21.06 3.77 11.23
CA LYS A 235 -22.46 4.02 11.58
C LYS A 235 -23.33 4.17 10.34
N ASP A 236 -22.85 4.92 9.33
CA ASP A 236 -23.60 5.16 8.10
C ASP A 236 -23.77 3.89 7.25
N ILE A 237 -22.75 3.01 7.24
CA ILE A 237 -22.84 1.72 6.57
C ILE A 237 -23.78 0.78 7.31
N GLN A 238 -23.80 0.82 8.63
CA GLN A 238 -24.69 0.00 9.46
C GLN A 238 -26.13 0.44 9.31
N LEU A 239 -26.41 1.75 9.34
CA LEU A 239 -27.73 2.32 9.08
C LEU A 239 -28.25 1.98 7.67
N LYS A 240 -27.41 2.12 6.63
CA LYS A 240 -27.77 1.75 5.27
C LYS A 240 -27.97 0.25 5.06
N LYS A 241 -27.35 -0.61 5.86
CA LYS A 241 -27.61 -2.06 5.85
C LYS A 241 -28.94 -2.39 6.55
N GLU A 242 -29.25 -1.72 7.63
CA GLU A 242 -30.52 -1.86 8.34
C GLU A 242 -31.70 -1.35 7.49
N GLU A 243 -31.57 -0.18 6.86
CA GLU A 243 -32.56 0.35 5.92
C GLU A 243 -32.83 -0.57 4.72
N LYS A 244 -31.78 -1.21 4.18
CA LYS A 244 -31.92 -2.19 3.07
C LYS A 244 -32.52 -3.52 3.54
N LEU A 245 -32.38 -3.87 4.80
CA LEU A 245 -32.98 -5.07 5.37
C LEU A 245 -34.47 -4.84 5.62
N ASP A 246 -34.83 -3.67 6.16
CA ASP A 246 -36.22 -3.29 6.42
C ASP A 246 -37.04 -3.11 5.12
N SER A 247 -36.42 -2.51 4.08
CA SER A 247 -37.08 -2.37 2.76
C SER A 247 -37.29 -3.71 2.04
N LYS A 248 -36.47 -4.75 2.33
CA LYS A 248 -36.70 -6.10 1.81
C LYS A 248 -37.78 -6.86 2.58
N THR A 249 -38.00 -6.53 3.84
CA THR A 249 -39.01 -7.15 4.69
C THR A 249 -40.41 -6.62 4.39
N GLU A 250 -40.52 -5.31 4.03
CA GLU A 250 -41.81 -4.72 3.62
C GLU A 250 -42.28 -5.19 2.24
N SER A 251 -41.38 -5.50 1.29
CA SER A 251 -41.76 -6.00 -0.03
C SER A 251 -42.18 -7.49 -0.04
N SER A 252 -41.97 -8.22 1.04
CA SER A 252 -42.37 -9.64 1.15
C SER A 252 -43.73 -9.88 1.83
N ILE A 253 -44.45 -8.82 2.25
CA ILE A 253 -45.75 -8.93 2.96
C ILE A 253 -46.97 -8.68 2.06
N ILE A 254 -46.78 -8.32 0.80
CA ILE A 254 -47.88 -8.02 -0.14
C ILE A 254 -47.94 -9.06 -1.26
N GLU A 255 -48.13 -10.33 -0.93
CA GLU A 255 -48.73 -11.32 -1.83
C GLU A 255 -49.43 -12.41 -1.03
N LYS A 256 -50.73 -12.18 -0.73
CA LYS A 256 -51.65 -13.25 -0.39
C LYS A 256 -52.21 -13.83 -1.66
N PRO A 257 -52.14 -15.15 -1.94
CA PRO A 257 -52.81 -15.76 -3.07
C PRO A 257 -54.30 -15.87 -2.83
N LYS A 258 -55.12 -15.40 -3.76
CA LYS A 258 -56.56 -15.64 -3.87
C LYS A 258 -56.82 -17.13 -4.09
N LYS A 259 -57.64 -17.71 -3.19
CA LYS A 259 -58.28 -18.99 -3.37
C LYS A 259 -59.20 -18.96 -4.56
N THR A 260 -59.01 -19.89 -5.47
CA THR A 260 -60.07 -20.33 -6.41
C THR A 260 -60.24 -21.83 -6.25
N GLU A 261 -61.41 -22.19 -5.71
CA GLU A 261 -61.95 -23.55 -5.69
C GLU A 261 -62.28 -23.99 -7.11
N SER A 262 -61.94 -25.20 -7.50
CA SER A 262 -62.74 -26.05 -8.40
C SER A 262 -62.35 -27.52 -8.24
N LYS A 263 -63.42 -28.30 -8.20
CA LYS A 263 -63.58 -29.72 -7.84
C LYS A 263 -62.87 -30.69 -8.83
N PRO A 264 -62.81 -31.96 -8.40
CA PRO A 264 -62.00 -32.98 -9.05
C PRO A 264 -62.75 -33.70 -10.18
N LYS A 265 -62.01 -34.21 -11.14
CA LYS A 265 -62.46 -35.30 -12.05
C LYS A 265 -61.41 -36.39 -12.08
N THR A 266 -61.94 -37.57 -11.83
CA THR A 266 -61.45 -38.93 -11.72
C THR A 266 -61.13 -39.55 -13.08
N ILE A 267 -60.22 -40.57 -13.04
CA ILE A 267 -60.11 -41.77 -13.92
C ILE A 267 -59.41 -41.47 -15.28
N GLU A 268 -58.51 -42.27 -15.77
CA GLU A 268 -58.24 -43.70 -15.80
C GLU A 268 -56.78 -43.99 -16.19
N SER A 269 -56.36 -45.13 -15.80
CA SER A 269 -55.19 -45.93 -16.14
C SER A 269 -55.00 -46.15 -17.63
N GLU A 270 -53.74 -46.27 -18.08
CA GLU A 270 -53.32 -47.44 -18.85
C GLU A 270 -51.80 -47.55 -18.96
N ASP A 271 -51.37 -48.78 -18.73
CA ASP A 271 -50.07 -49.40 -18.87
C ASP A 271 -49.45 -49.23 -20.28
N THR A 272 -48.13 -49.29 -20.36
CA THR A 272 -47.32 -50.35 -21.01
C THR A 272 -45.86 -49.90 -21.09
N LYS A 273 -44.99 -50.64 -20.42
CA LYS A 273 -43.90 -51.55 -20.89
C LYS A 273 -43.07 -51.00 -22.05
N SER A 274 -41.83 -50.96 -21.89
CA SER A 274 -40.68 -51.86 -21.98
C SER A 274 -39.56 -51.10 -22.72
N ASP A 275 -38.41 -51.25 -22.54
CA ASP A 275 -37.33 -52.18 -22.39
C ASP A 275 -36.00 -51.61 -22.86
N LYS A 276 -34.98 -51.93 -22.07
CA LYS A 276 -33.61 -52.33 -22.47
C LYS A 276 -32.58 -51.35 -23.01
N LYS A 277 -31.50 -51.22 -22.21
CA LYS A 277 -30.11 -51.69 -22.50
C LYS A 277 -29.35 -50.89 -23.56
N ALA A 278 -28.18 -50.37 -23.24
CA ALA A 278 -26.90 -51.03 -22.99
C ALA A 278 -25.81 -49.92 -22.81
N THR A 279 -25.04 -49.98 -21.78
CA THR A 279 -23.60 -50.24 -21.67
C THR A 279 -22.74 -49.92 -22.87
N SER A 280 -21.77 -49.01 -22.68
CA SER A 280 -20.35 -49.31 -23.00
C SER A 280 -19.40 -48.19 -22.55
N LYS A 281 -18.53 -48.53 -21.60
CA LYS A 281 -17.15 -48.05 -21.47
C LYS A 281 -16.27 -49.04 -22.28
N PRO A 282 -14.97 -48.87 -22.43
CA PRO A 282 -14.05 -47.75 -22.59
C PRO A 282 -13.10 -47.98 -23.78
N LYS A 283 -12.27 -47.03 -24.14
CA LYS A 283 -10.94 -47.37 -24.70
C LYS A 283 -9.91 -46.27 -24.46
N SER A 284 -8.89 -46.65 -23.80
CA SER A 284 -7.54 -46.14 -23.75
C SER A 284 -6.90 -46.10 -25.11
N ASP A 285 -6.14 -45.06 -25.43
CA ASP A 285 -4.97 -45.23 -26.27
C ASP A 285 -3.81 -44.33 -25.81
N LYS A 286 -2.71 -45.03 -25.60
CA LYS A 286 -1.33 -44.57 -25.39
C LYS A 286 -0.77 -44.16 -26.74
N THR A 287 -0.01 -43.08 -26.79
CA THR A 287 1.14 -42.97 -27.75
C THR A 287 1.96 -41.77 -27.25
N VAL A 288 3.07 -42.04 -26.68
CA VAL A 288 4.47 -42.16 -27.18
C VAL A 288 5.25 -40.85 -27.09
N LEU A 289 6.28 -40.95 -26.28
CA LEU A 289 7.46 -40.11 -26.13
C LEU A 289 8.10 -39.73 -27.48
N ASN A 290 8.57 -38.50 -27.58
CA ASN A 290 9.74 -38.19 -28.38
C ASN A 290 10.53 -37.03 -27.75
N GLU A 291 11.70 -37.37 -27.19
CA GLU A 291 12.86 -36.49 -27.08
C GLU A 291 13.53 -36.32 -28.45
N PRO A 292 14.22 -35.23 -28.71
CA PRO A 292 15.48 -35.28 -29.47
C PRO A 292 16.67 -34.67 -28.72
N LYS A 293 17.63 -35.53 -28.46
CA LYS A 293 19.06 -35.57 -28.81
C LYS A 293 19.81 -34.24 -28.87
N GLU A 294 20.86 -34.26 -28.05
CA GLU A 294 22.09 -33.50 -28.12
C GLU A 294 22.70 -33.45 -29.56
N SER A 295 23.26 -32.29 -29.88
CA SER A 295 24.38 -32.22 -30.82
C SER A 295 25.41 -31.23 -30.32
N ASP A 296 26.52 -31.81 -29.99
CA ASP A 296 27.86 -31.30 -29.77
C ASP A 296 28.38 -30.53 -30.99
N SER A 297 29.13 -29.46 -30.80
CA SER A 297 30.38 -29.12 -31.45
C SER A 297 30.90 -27.74 -31.05
N SER A 298 31.96 -27.75 -30.29
CA SER A 298 33.35 -27.34 -30.62
C SER A 298 33.64 -25.83 -30.53
N VAL A 299 34.46 -25.47 -29.50
CA VAL A 299 35.89 -25.10 -29.57
C VAL A 299 36.15 -23.82 -30.40
N ASP A 300 36.75 -22.75 -29.90
CA ASP A 300 38.10 -22.51 -29.39
C ASP A 300 38.37 -21.00 -29.21
N LYS A 301 39.19 -20.67 -28.22
CA LYS A 301 40.14 -19.54 -28.16
C LYS A 301 39.66 -18.08 -28.26
N THR A 302 39.82 -17.34 -27.22
CA THR A 302 40.93 -16.35 -27.11
C THR A 302 41.09 -15.83 -25.66
N LYS A 303 42.10 -16.37 -25.00
CA LYS A 303 42.88 -15.67 -23.95
C LYS A 303 43.84 -14.72 -24.66
N LYS A 304 43.73 -13.39 -24.40
CA LYS A 304 44.86 -12.46 -24.25
C LYS A 304 44.33 -11.03 -24.01
N SER A 305 44.87 -10.44 -23.00
CA SER A 305 45.10 -9.01 -22.78
C SER A 305 44.47 -8.46 -21.53
N GLN A 306 45.07 -8.77 -20.41
CA GLN A 306 45.08 -7.97 -19.19
C GLN A 306 46.51 -8.05 -18.63
N LYS A 307 47.36 -7.20 -19.10
CA LYS A 307 48.58 -6.73 -18.47
C LYS A 307 48.97 -5.44 -19.17
N ASP A 308 49.36 -4.43 -18.41
CA ASP A 308 49.80 -3.10 -18.80
C ASP A 308 48.75 -2.02 -18.63
N LEU A 309 48.69 -1.50 -17.43
CA LEU A 309 48.37 -0.12 -17.05
C LEU A 309 48.44 0.03 -15.52
N ASN A 310 49.66 -0.27 -15.01
CA ASN A 310 50.07 0.18 -13.69
C ASN A 310 51.55 0.51 -13.81
N GLU A 311 51.84 1.75 -14.08
CA GLU A 311 53.11 2.44 -13.84
C GLU A 311 53.02 3.78 -14.58
N THR A 312 52.69 4.82 -13.86
CA THR A 312 53.14 6.22 -14.11
C THR A 312 52.23 7.12 -13.26
N SER A 313 52.73 7.51 -12.12
CA SER A 313 52.48 8.81 -11.45
C SER A 313 52.97 8.73 -10.00
N ASN A 314 54.24 8.52 -9.82
CA ASN A 314 54.97 8.92 -8.64
C ASN A 314 56.18 9.69 -9.18
N GLU A 315 56.14 11.01 -9.16
CA GLU A 315 57.24 11.91 -8.99
C GLU A 315 56.81 13.36 -9.26
N LYS A 316 57.27 14.20 -8.37
CA LYS A 316 57.16 15.67 -8.29
C LYS A 316 55.98 16.16 -7.41
N THR A 317 56.20 16.73 -6.26
CA THR A 317 57.13 17.78 -5.96
C THR A 317 57.31 17.96 -4.45
N ASN A 318 58.53 17.77 -4.04
CA ASN A 318 59.11 18.47 -2.89
C ASN A 318 59.76 19.74 -3.46
N SER A 319 59.40 20.92 -3.02
CA SER A 319 60.37 21.94 -2.66
C SER A 319 59.69 23.28 -2.33
N THR A 320 60.11 23.76 -1.18
CA THR A 320 60.41 25.17 -0.84
C THR A 320 59.32 26.21 -0.73
N GLY A 321 59.32 26.81 0.44
CA GLY A 321 59.12 28.22 0.58
C GLY A 321 58.82 28.70 1.99
N LYS A 322 59.86 28.89 2.80
CA LYS A 322 59.88 29.77 3.98
C LYS A 322 59.62 31.22 3.61
N GLY A 323 58.96 31.98 4.45
CA GLY A 323 59.16 33.43 4.52
C GLY A 323 57.92 34.21 4.97
N GLN A 324 57.90 34.60 6.22
CA GLN A 324 57.81 35.98 6.77
C GLN A 324 56.69 36.88 6.17
N LYS A 325 55.70 37.26 6.91
CA LYS A 325 55.61 38.28 7.98
C LYS A 325 54.28 38.18 8.68
#